data_61ffab9c3ca3f264d28ee75b31645013
#
_entry.id   61ffab9c3ca3f264d28ee75b31645013
#
_cell.length_a   1.000
_cell.length_b   1.000
_cell.length_c   1.000
_cell.angle_alpha   90.00
_cell.angle_beta   90.00
_cell.angle_gamma   90.00
#
_symmetry.space_group_name_H-M   'P 1'
#
loop_
_entity.id
_entity.type
_entity.pdbx_description
1 polymer ?
#
loop_
_entity_poly.entity_id
_entity_poly.type
_entity_poly.pdbx_seq_one_letter_code
_entity_poly.pdbx_strand_id
1 'polypeptide(L)'
;MNLIILPVIALLGGAFLQLVLGRLLSPRLKGWLAVACGFIALVGVVLLVPQVLQNHFIETSLLDWDQGIAFVYHIDGLSLVFMLMATLIGTAILLYSVGYMAHEEGTTRFYALMLTFIAGLVNLVSAANLLVAYVSWEIIGLCSYLLVGFWYRQSAAANGAKKVLVITHLAGYGFLAGLLLLYKASGSFLWTDAQLQAAFSSGVFFLMLIAAMAKSVMFPLHTWIPEAMNAPTPVSALLHSACYVKAGIYLLARFYSITAWQPEWNTVVLVIGAVTMVVGAIFALAQTDLKRLLAYSTISQLGHIVLAFGLGTPLGLAAGVFYTISHGLFKGTLFMCAGSVQHATGTRDMRELGGLAQKMPITARIWLIAAGAIVGVPLGNGFIAKWMLYDAALESGKVILVLIAWLVSVLTMFYMLKATVAVFYGAPSAALASKKVHEAGPEMRIGMGFLAVLCLLFGVAPQLLILPVVNPAVNALNAVNPVSLSWLGLQSTSSGINITGGALIALAAVLAGVMIFAASRAGKQTNRSRVFTGGDPLPSTDDTVGAMDISTIVETNLAPVYKAVDPDPLYFGIWRGIRGLAAGLSGSSSRWLENNPALTGIALAFLLAAFAWFTI
;
A
#
# COMPACT_ATOMS: atom_id res chain seq x y z
N MET A 1 24.64 -17.92 -13.30
CA MET A 1 24.08 -16.66 -12.76
C MET A 1 23.28 -17.01 -11.52
N ASN A 2 23.58 -16.41 -10.40
CA ASN A 2 22.92 -16.76 -9.14
C ASN A 2 21.43 -16.38 -9.24
N LEU A 3 20.52 -17.34 -9.08
CA LEU A 3 19.06 -17.15 -9.26
C LEU A 3 18.51 -16.02 -8.36
N ILE A 4 19.17 -15.78 -7.23
CA ILE A 4 18.83 -14.72 -6.25
C ILE A 4 18.86 -13.32 -6.87
N ILE A 5 19.80 -13.05 -7.79
CA ILE A 5 20.03 -11.73 -8.38
C ILE A 5 19.11 -11.48 -9.59
N LEU A 6 18.59 -12.57 -10.20
CA LEU A 6 17.81 -12.50 -11.43
C LEU A 6 16.65 -11.50 -11.38
N PRO A 7 15.81 -11.43 -10.30
CA PRO A 7 14.70 -10.48 -10.25
C PRO A 7 15.17 -9.03 -10.31
N VAL A 8 16.24 -8.69 -9.57
CA VAL A 8 16.75 -7.30 -9.52
C VAL A 8 17.40 -6.93 -10.85
N ILE A 9 18.21 -7.83 -11.44
CA ILE A 9 18.86 -7.59 -12.75
C ILE A 9 17.82 -7.45 -13.86
N ALA A 10 16.78 -8.28 -13.89
CA ALA A 10 15.72 -8.18 -14.89
C ALA A 10 15.01 -6.83 -14.84
N LEU A 11 14.69 -6.34 -13.64
CA LEU A 11 13.99 -5.07 -13.44
C LEU A 11 14.89 -3.87 -13.73
N LEU A 12 16.09 -3.80 -13.14
CA LEU A 12 17.03 -2.70 -13.38
C LEU A 12 17.57 -2.71 -14.81
N GLY A 13 17.88 -3.87 -15.36
CA GLY A 13 18.26 -4.03 -16.77
C GLY A 13 17.13 -3.57 -17.69
N GLY A 14 15.89 -3.92 -17.38
CA GLY A 14 14.72 -3.41 -18.09
C GLY A 14 14.57 -1.89 -18.00
N ALA A 15 14.79 -1.29 -16.82
CA ALA A 15 14.79 0.15 -16.65
C ALA A 15 15.90 0.82 -17.49
N PHE A 16 17.09 0.26 -17.50
CA PHE A 16 18.20 0.74 -18.34
C PHE A 16 17.86 0.64 -19.83
N LEU A 17 17.32 -0.50 -20.28
CA LEU A 17 16.88 -0.68 -21.68
C LEU A 17 15.80 0.34 -22.07
N GLN A 18 14.87 0.69 -21.17
CA GLN A 18 13.90 1.77 -21.41
C GLN A 18 14.57 3.10 -21.68
N LEU A 19 15.63 3.44 -20.91
CA LEU A 19 16.34 4.71 -21.08
C LEU A 19 17.15 4.75 -22.39
N VAL A 20 17.82 3.65 -22.74
CA VAL A 20 18.66 3.57 -23.94
C VAL A 20 17.82 3.45 -25.22
N LEU A 21 16.85 2.53 -25.25
CA LEU A 21 16.06 2.22 -26.43
C LEU A 21 14.76 3.01 -26.52
N GLY A 22 14.39 3.73 -25.46
CA GLY A 22 13.07 4.35 -25.35
C GLY A 22 12.76 5.40 -26.42
N ARG A 23 13.76 6.00 -27.06
CA ARG A 23 13.54 6.91 -28.21
C ARG A 23 13.17 6.17 -29.49
N LEU A 24 13.54 4.90 -29.61
CA LEU A 24 13.33 4.05 -30.79
C LEU A 24 12.01 3.25 -30.70
N LEU A 25 11.46 3.08 -29.50
CA LEU A 25 10.30 2.23 -29.27
C LEU A 25 9.00 3.04 -29.23
N SER A 26 7.93 2.48 -29.80
CA SER A 26 6.58 3.04 -29.62
C SER A 26 6.12 2.90 -28.15
N PRO A 27 5.14 3.73 -27.69
CA PRO A 27 4.64 3.65 -26.31
C PRO A 27 4.18 2.23 -25.89
N ARG A 28 3.51 1.51 -26.80
CA ARG A 28 3.07 0.13 -26.55
C ARG A 28 4.24 -0.86 -26.42
N LEU A 29 5.26 -0.75 -27.29
CA LEU A 29 6.44 -1.62 -27.21
C LEU A 29 7.23 -1.39 -25.92
N LYS A 30 7.35 -0.16 -25.44
CA LYS A 30 7.92 0.16 -24.13
C LYS A 30 7.16 -0.56 -23.01
N GLY A 31 5.83 -0.54 -23.07
CA GLY A 31 4.99 -1.24 -22.11
C GLY A 31 5.22 -2.75 -22.13
N TRP A 32 5.23 -3.37 -23.31
CA TRP A 32 5.48 -4.81 -23.44
C TRP A 32 6.90 -5.21 -22.99
N LEU A 33 7.91 -4.39 -23.26
CA LEU A 33 9.26 -4.59 -22.72
C LEU A 33 9.25 -4.59 -21.20
N ALA A 34 8.54 -3.62 -20.58
CA ALA A 34 8.41 -3.56 -19.12
C ALA A 34 7.69 -4.78 -18.55
N VAL A 35 6.62 -5.25 -19.22
CA VAL A 35 5.90 -6.48 -18.85
C VAL A 35 6.81 -7.69 -18.93
N ALA A 36 7.61 -7.82 -19.98
CA ALA A 36 8.54 -8.94 -20.14
C ALA A 36 9.59 -8.96 -19.01
N CYS A 37 10.18 -7.80 -18.66
CA CYS A 37 11.13 -7.70 -17.56
C CYS A 37 10.47 -8.01 -16.20
N GLY A 38 9.25 -7.51 -15.95
CA GLY A 38 8.49 -7.83 -14.76
C GLY A 38 8.16 -9.32 -14.65
N PHE A 39 7.79 -9.95 -15.77
CA PHE A 39 7.50 -11.38 -15.83
C PHE A 39 8.75 -12.24 -15.59
N ILE A 40 9.89 -11.88 -16.16
CA ILE A 40 11.18 -12.55 -15.89
C ILE A 40 11.52 -12.45 -14.39
N ALA A 41 11.33 -11.28 -13.79
CA ALA A 41 11.54 -11.10 -12.36
C ALA A 41 10.59 -11.97 -11.52
N LEU A 42 9.31 -12.04 -11.89
CA LEU A 42 8.32 -12.89 -11.23
C LEU A 42 8.73 -14.38 -11.32
N VAL A 43 9.10 -14.86 -12.50
CA VAL A 43 9.57 -16.22 -12.68
C VAL A 43 10.80 -16.49 -11.80
N GLY A 44 11.77 -15.55 -11.76
CA GLY A 44 12.92 -15.64 -10.88
C GLY A 44 12.55 -15.81 -9.41
N VAL A 45 11.57 -15.02 -8.92
CA VAL A 45 11.09 -15.14 -7.52
C VAL A 45 10.36 -16.46 -7.29
N VAL A 46 9.51 -16.90 -8.21
CA VAL A 46 8.78 -18.18 -8.08
C VAL A 46 9.76 -19.37 -8.01
N LEU A 47 10.86 -19.34 -8.76
CA LEU A 47 11.88 -20.36 -8.72
C LEU A 47 12.69 -20.40 -7.41
N LEU A 48 12.67 -19.33 -6.60
CA LEU A 48 13.25 -19.30 -5.26
C LEU A 48 12.37 -19.97 -4.20
N VAL A 49 11.05 -20.05 -4.43
CA VAL A 49 10.08 -20.59 -3.45
C VAL A 49 10.46 -21.99 -2.97
N PRO A 50 10.70 -23.00 -3.82
CA PRO A 50 11.08 -24.34 -3.36
C PRO A 50 12.35 -24.36 -2.51
N GLN A 51 13.33 -23.52 -2.84
CA GLN A 51 14.61 -23.46 -2.12
C GLN A 51 14.43 -22.89 -0.70
N VAL A 52 13.62 -21.83 -0.56
CA VAL A 52 13.30 -21.25 0.76
C VAL A 52 12.44 -22.20 1.60
N LEU A 53 11.51 -22.93 0.97
CA LEU A 53 10.71 -23.95 1.66
C LEU A 53 11.55 -25.10 2.22
N GLN A 54 12.62 -25.50 1.51
CA GLN A 54 13.51 -26.58 1.92
C GLN A 54 14.55 -26.14 2.96
N ASN A 55 15.12 -24.92 2.79
CA ASN A 55 16.29 -24.47 3.55
C ASN A 55 15.96 -23.38 4.58
N HIS A 56 14.68 -22.97 4.69
CA HIS A 56 14.17 -21.85 5.49
C HIS A 56 14.64 -20.46 5.01
N PHE A 57 15.84 -20.32 4.53
CA PHE A 57 16.36 -19.10 3.90
C PHE A 57 17.45 -19.44 2.86
N ILE A 58 17.75 -18.46 2.02
CA ILE A 58 18.87 -18.51 1.06
C ILE A 58 19.69 -17.25 1.30
N GLU A 59 21.00 -17.43 1.46
CA GLU A 59 21.92 -16.32 1.65
C GLU A 59 23.02 -16.33 0.60
N THR A 60 23.43 -15.17 0.14
CA THR A 60 24.57 -15.02 -0.77
C THR A 60 25.22 -13.66 -0.59
N SER A 61 26.56 -13.65 -0.44
CA SER A 61 27.35 -12.43 -0.53
C SER A 61 27.62 -12.12 -2.00
N LEU A 62 27.35 -10.88 -2.41
CA LEU A 62 27.58 -10.39 -3.77
C LEU A 62 28.90 -9.63 -3.87
N LEU A 63 29.21 -8.88 -2.82
CA LEU A 63 30.38 -8.03 -2.75
C LEU A 63 30.72 -7.79 -1.28
N ASP A 64 31.92 -8.12 -0.88
CA ASP A 64 32.47 -7.73 0.41
C ASP A 64 33.29 -6.46 0.19
N TRP A 65 32.78 -5.35 0.72
CA TRP A 65 33.52 -4.09 0.75
C TRP A 65 34.17 -3.97 2.13
N ASP A 66 35.36 -3.40 2.18
CA ASP A 66 36.11 -3.23 3.41
C ASP A 66 35.28 -2.53 4.51
N GLN A 67 35.62 -2.74 5.80
CA GLN A 67 34.96 -2.16 6.99
C GLN A 67 33.55 -2.69 7.31
N GLY A 68 33.23 -3.96 7.01
CA GLY A 68 31.97 -4.58 7.40
C GLY A 68 30.77 -4.17 6.54
N ILE A 69 30.99 -3.53 5.40
CA ILE A 69 29.96 -3.25 4.41
C ILE A 69 29.96 -4.39 3.39
N ALA A 70 29.13 -5.39 3.61
CA ALA A 70 28.95 -6.49 2.66
C ALA A 70 27.58 -6.38 1.99
N PHE A 71 27.51 -6.55 0.66
CA PHE A 71 26.27 -6.69 -0.07
C PHE A 71 25.80 -8.15 0.05
N VAL A 72 25.09 -8.43 1.14
CA VAL A 72 24.54 -9.76 1.41
C VAL A 72 23.04 -9.76 1.16
N TYR A 73 22.58 -10.70 0.36
CA TYR A 73 21.16 -11.02 0.23
C TYR A 73 20.81 -12.19 1.14
N HIS A 74 19.76 -12.00 1.92
CA HIS A 74 19.14 -13.01 2.77
C HIS A 74 17.64 -13.05 2.44
N ILE A 75 17.22 -14.13 1.79
CA ILE A 75 15.85 -14.33 1.34
C ILE A 75 15.23 -15.44 2.18
N ASP A 76 14.37 -15.07 3.08
CA ASP A 76 13.55 -15.94 3.91
C ASP A 76 12.06 -15.89 3.48
N GLY A 77 11.19 -16.56 4.23
CA GLY A 77 9.76 -16.58 3.94
C GLY A 77 9.12 -15.18 3.94
N LEU A 78 9.57 -14.27 4.83
CA LEU A 78 9.06 -12.89 4.85
C LEU A 78 9.50 -12.13 3.59
N SER A 79 10.76 -12.22 3.22
CA SER A 79 11.29 -11.64 1.97
C SER A 79 10.49 -12.11 0.76
N LEU A 80 10.22 -13.43 0.66
CA LEU A 80 9.43 -14.02 -0.43
C LEU A 80 8.03 -13.41 -0.56
N VAL A 81 7.32 -13.18 0.55
CA VAL A 81 6.00 -12.53 0.53
C VAL A 81 6.05 -11.22 -0.24
N PHE A 82 6.98 -10.34 0.13
CA PHE A 82 7.06 -9.00 -0.47
C PHE A 82 7.65 -9.03 -1.88
N MET A 83 8.59 -9.93 -2.17
CA MET A 83 9.10 -10.15 -3.53
C MET A 83 8.01 -10.65 -4.48
N LEU A 84 7.21 -11.65 -4.06
CA LEU A 84 6.07 -12.14 -4.84
C LEU A 84 5.03 -11.04 -5.06
N MET A 85 4.69 -10.27 -4.03
CA MET A 85 3.75 -9.15 -4.16
C MET A 85 4.27 -8.09 -5.14
N ALA A 86 5.52 -7.69 -5.01
CA ALA A 86 6.13 -6.66 -5.86
C ALA A 86 6.16 -7.10 -7.33
N THR A 87 6.57 -8.34 -7.59
CA THR A 87 6.72 -8.83 -8.97
C THR A 87 5.38 -9.25 -9.59
N LEU A 88 4.51 -9.96 -8.87
CA LEU A 88 3.24 -10.44 -9.41
C LEU A 88 2.25 -9.29 -9.63
N ILE A 89 1.99 -8.48 -8.59
CA ILE A 89 1.07 -7.34 -8.69
C ILE A 89 1.70 -6.25 -9.58
N GLY A 90 3.02 -6.04 -9.47
CA GLY A 90 3.76 -5.10 -10.31
C GLY A 90 3.64 -5.46 -11.79
N THR A 91 3.81 -6.72 -12.18
CA THR A 91 3.68 -7.19 -13.56
C THR A 91 2.25 -7.03 -14.07
N ALA A 92 1.23 -7.32 -13.26
CA ALA A 92 -0.18 -7.09 -13.63
C ALA A 92 -0.47 -5.60 -13.87
N ILE A 93 0.12 -4.70 -13.05
CA ILE A 93 0.00 -3.25 -13.23
C ILE A 93 0.78 -2.77 -14.46
N LEU A 94 1.96 -3.32 -14.73
CA LEU A 94 2.71 -3.02 -15.96
C LEU A 94 1.91 -3.43 -17.20
N LEU A 95 1.26 -4.59 -17.19
CA LEU A 95 0.37 -5.04 -18.27
C LEU A 95 -0.83 -4.08 -18.45
N TYR A 96 -1.47 -3.69 -17.35
CA TYR A 96 -2.52 -2.67 -17.37
C TYR A 96 -2.03 -1.35 -17.98
N SER A 97 -0.79 -0.96 -17.66
CA SER A 97 -0.19 0.29 -18.12
C SER A 97 0.01 0.33 -19.65
N VAL A 98 0.16 -0.83 -20.32
CA VAL A 98 0.30 -0.89 -21.79
C VAL A 98 -0.87 -0.19 -22.49
N GLY A 99 -2.10 -0.46 -22.04
CA GLY A 99 -3.30 0.19 -22.56
C GLY A 99 -3.51 1.61 -21.99
N TYR A 100 -3.31 1.78 -20.68
CA TYR A 100 -3.56 3.05 -20.00
C TYR A 100 -2.64 4.19 -20.48
N MET A 101 -1.34 3.89 -20.67
CA MET A 101 -0.31 4.88 -21.06
C MET A 101 -0.09 4.98 -22.59
N ALA A 102 -0.90 4.30 -23.39
CA ALA A 102 -0.68 4.19 -24.85
C ALA A 102 -0.64 5.54 -25.57
N HIS A 103 -1.31 6.55 -25.04
CA HIS A 103 -1.44 7.88 -25.65
C HIS A 103 -0.76 9.00 -24.81
N GLU A 104 -0.03 8.62 -23.75
CA GLU A 104 0.65 9.57 -22.86
C GLU A 104 2.07 9.87 -23.36
N GLU A 105 2.51 11.12 -23.15
CA GLU A 105 3.89 11.52 -23.36
C GLU A 105 4.78 11.08 -22.18
N GLY A 106 6.09 10.92 -22.41
CA GLY A 106 7.05 10.59 -21.34
C GLY A 106 7.00 9.14 -20.87
N THR A 107 6.47 8.22 -21.68
CA THR A 107 6.35 6.79 -21.35
C THR A 107 7.69 6.12 -21.05
N THR A 108 8.80 6.56 -21.66
CA THR A 108 10.15 6.07 -21.34
C THR A 108 10.48 6.30 -19.86
N ARG A 109 10.31 7.53 -19.37
CA ARG A 109 10.52 7.88 -17.96
C ARG A 109 9.56 7.10 -17.06
N PHE A 110 8.30 6.97 -17.46
CA PHE A 110 7.31 6.23 -16.71
C PHE A 110 7.72 4.77 -16.49
N TYR A 111 8.01 4.01 -17.56
CA TYR A 111 8.34 2.59 -17.43
C TYR A 111 9.69 2.35 -16.76
N ALA A 112 10.70 3.20 -17.02
CA ALA A 112 11.99 3.11 -16.33
C ALA A 112 11.81 3.29 -14.81
N LEU A 113 11.04 4.29 -14.37
CA LEU A 113 10.76 4.53 -12.95
C LEU A 113 9.90 3.43 -12.33
N MET A 114 8.89 2.89 -13.05
CA MET A 114 8.07 1.79 -12.54
C MET A 114 8.90 0.53 -12.30
N LEU A 115 9.79 0.17 -13.23
CA LEU A 115 10.70 -0.97 -13.08
C LEU A 115 11.70 -0.75 -11.94
N THR A 116 12.31 0.45 -11.84
CA THR A 116 13.22 0.80 -10.75
C THR A 116 12.50 0.76 -9.40
N PHE A 117 11.24 1.18 -9.35
CA PHE A 117 10.44 1.17 -8.14
C PHE A 117 10.16 -0.26 -7.64
N ILE A 118 9.80 -1.18 -8.55
CA ILE A 118 9.62 -2.60 -8.22
C ILE A 118 10.96 -3.21 -7.78
N ALA A 119 12.04 -2.93 -8.52
CA ALA A 119 13.39 -3.38 -8.18
C ALA A 119 13.84 -2.91 -6.80
N GLY A 120 13.53 -1.64 -6.46
CA GLY A 120 13.84 -1.05 -5.16
C GLY A 120 13.20 -1.83 -4.00
N LEU A 121 11.93 -2.26 -4.14
CA LEU A 121 11.30 -3.08 -3.10
C LEU A 121 11.90 -4.50 -3.06
N VAL A 122 12.11 -5.14 -4.21
CA VAL A 122 12.74 -6.46 -4.26
C VAL A 122 14.12 -6.42 -3.59
N ASN A 123 14.93 -5.39 -3.90
CA ASN A 123 16.24 -5.23 -3.29
C ASN A 123 16.17 -4.94 -1.78
N LEU A 124 15.22 -4.07 -1.36
CA LEU A 124 14.99 -3.75 0.06
C LEU A 124 14.74 -5.00 0.90
N VAL A 125 13.85 -5.87 0.43
CA VAL A 125 13.40 -7.04 1.22
C VAL A 125 14.35 -8.23 1.12
N SER A 126 15.26 -8.20 0.15
CA SER A 126 16.32 -9.22 -0.01
C SER A 126 17.59 -8.85 0.76
N ALA A 127 17.80 -7.58 1.13
CA ALA A 127 19.03 -7.13 1.75
C ALA A 127 19.13 -7.58 3.21
N ALA A 128 20.22 -8.32 3.54
CA ALA A 128 20.63 -8.57 4.93
C ALA A 128 21.29 -7.32 5.55
N ASN A 129 21.93 -6.52 4.74
CA ASN A 129 22.60 -5.29 5.16
C ASN A 129 21.59 -4.14 5.26
N LEU A 130 21.42 -3.57 6.47
CA LEU A 130 20.49 -2.46 6.73
C LEU A 130 20.84 -1.19 5.98
N LEU A 131 22.12 -0.94 5.65
CA LEU A 131 22.52 0.21 4.84
C LEU A 131 22.05 0.05 3.40
N VAL A 132 22.19 -1.15 2.81
CA VAL A 132 21.67 -1.49 1.47
C VAL A 132 20.14 -1.41 1.46
N ALA A 133 19.49 -1.89 2.53
CA ALA A 133 18.05 -1.76 2.72
C ALA A 133 17.64 -0.27 2.77
N TYR A 134 18.37 0.60 3.49
CA TYR A 134 18.10 2.03 3.56
C TYR A 134 18.27 2.73 2.19
N VAL A 135 19.35 2.42 1.45
CA VAL A 135 19.53 2.95 0.09
C VAL A 135 18.35 2.57 -0.81
N SER A 136 17.91 1.31 -0.74
CA SER A 136 16.72 0.85 -1.50
C SER A 136 15.44 1.55 -1.05
N TRP A 137 15.30 1.81 0.25
CA TRP A 137 14.21 2.59 0.83
C TRP A 137 14.15 4.00 0.24
N GLU A 138 15.30 4.66 0.07
CA GLU A 138 15.36 5.99 -0.52
C GLU A 138 15.15 5.97 -2.04
N ILE A 139 15.63 4.94 -2.76
CA ILE A 139 15.32 4.73 -4.19
C ILE A 139 13.81 4.62 -4.41
N ILE A 140 13.10 3.83 -3.58
CA ILE A 140 11.64 3.74 -3.61
C ILE A 140 11.01 5.12 -3.36
N GLY A 141 11.54 5.89 -2.41
CA GLY A 141 11.11 7.26 -2.10
C GLY A 141 11.22 8.19 -3.31
N LEU A 142 12.40 8.21 -3.93
CA LEU A 142 12.69 9.02 -5.11
C LEU A 142 11.82 8.63 -6.31
N CYS A 143 11.69 7.33 -6.59
CA CYS A 143 10.81 6.84 -7.66
C CYS A 143 9.37 7.29 -7.44
N SER A 144 8.86 7.21 -6.20
CA SER A 144 7.50 7.65 -5.89
C SER A 144 7.32 9.15 -6.11
N TYR A 145 8.27 9.97 -5.68
CA TYR A 145 8.26 11.41 -5.92
C TYR A 145 8.18 11.74 -7.42
N LEU A 146 9.06 11.12 -8.23
CA LEU A 146 9.11 11.35 -9.67
C LEU A 146 7.87 10.81 -10.41
N LEU A 147 7.28 9.71 -9.94
CA LEU A 147 6.07 9.13 -10.51
C LEU A 147 4.80 9.89 -10.11
N VAL A 148 4.70 10.35 -8.85
CA VAL A 148 3.59 11.21 -8.41
C VAL A 148 3.63 12.55 -9.14
N GLY A 149 4.83 13.10 -9.35
CA GLY A 149 5.08 14.27 -10.16
C GLY A 149 5.14 14.00 -11.68
N PHE A 150 4.57 12.90 -12.18
CA PHE A 150 4.63 12.57 -13.61
C PHE A 150 4.11 13.71 -14.49
N TRP A 151 2.97 14.28 -14.13
CA TRP A 151 2.41 15.49 -14.75
C TRP A 151 2.87 16.76 -14.03
N TYR A 152 4.18 16.95 -13.86
CA TYR A 152 4.81 18.03 -13.06
C TYR A 152 4.41 19.44 -13.50
N ARG A 153 3.90 19.63 -14.72
CA ARG A 153 3.37 20.92 -15.19
C ARG A 153 2.04 21.29 -14.51
N GLN A 154 1.34 20.32 -13.94
CA GLN A 154 0.15 20.56 -13.14
C GLN A 154 0.55 20.83 -11.70
N SER A 155 0.14 21.98 -11.14
CA SER A 155 0.51 22.40 -9.78
C SER A 155 0.08 21.39 -8.72
N ALA A 156 -1.08 20.77 -8.88
CA ALA A 156 -1.57 19.74 -7.96
C ALA A 156 -0.65 18.50 -7.92
N ALA A 157 -0.17 18.01 -9.07
CA ALA A 157 0.75 16.88 -9.14
C ALA A 157 2.14 17.24 -8.56
N ALA A 158 2.66 18.44 -8.88
CA ALA A 158 3.94 18.90 -8.37
C ALA A 158 3.92 19.10 -6.84
N ASN A 159 2.84 19.68 -6.29
CA ASN A 159 2.69 19.87 -4.84
C ASN A 159 2.49 18.54 -4.12
N GLY A 160 1.67 17.64 -4.67
CA GLY A 160 1.50 16.29 -4.13
C GLY A 160 2.83 15.53 -4.07
N ALA A 161 3.63 15.58 -5.14
CA ALA A 161 4.95 14.97 -5.18
C ALA A 161 5.89 15.53 -4.08
N LYS A 162 5.96 16.85 -3.92
CA LYS A 162 6.76 17.48 -2.85
C LYS A 162 6.32 17.03 -1.47
N LYS A 163 5.01 16.95 -1.20
CA LYS A 163 4.48 16.49 0.08
C LYS A 163 4.87 15.04 0.36
N VAL A 164 4.77 14.16 -0.65
CA VAL A 164 5.24 12.77 -0.55
C VAL A 164 6.70 12.73 -0.16
N LEU A 165 7.57 13.43 -0.90
CA LEU A 165 9.01 13.44 -0.64
C LEU A 165 9.31 13.94 0.78
N VAL A 166 8.79 15.11 1.16
CA VAL A 166 9.10 15.74 2.44
C VAL A 166 8.70 14.85 3.62
N ILE A 167 7.45 14.37 3.66
CA ILE A 167 6.98 13.58 4.81
C ILE A 167 7.74 12.26 4.90
N THR A 168 7.89 11.55 3.79
CA THR A 168 8.45 10.19 3.85
C THR A 168 9.98 10.17 3.94
N HIS A 169 10.65 11.19 3.38
CA HIS A 169 12.10 11.31 3.45
C HIS A 169 12.56 11.80 4.82
N LEU A 170 11.92 12.84 5.38
CA LEU A 170 12.23 13.30 6.74
C LEU A 170 12.01 12.19 7.77
N ALA A 171 10.92 11.44 7.66
CA ALA A 171 10.70 10.29 8.53
C ALA A 171 11.72 9.16 8.27
N GLY A 172 12.21 9.03 7.03
CA GLY A 172 13.26 8.08 6.63
C GLY A 172 14.58 8.30 7.37
N TYR A 173 14.88 9.54 7.80
CA TYR A 173 16.03 9.79 8.67
C TYR A 173 15.96 9.08 10.02
N GLY A 174 14.75 8.72 10.49
CA GLY A 174 14.60 7.84 11.65
C GLY A 174 15.19 6.45 11.40
N PHE A 175 15.00 5.88 10.20
CA PHE A 175 15.64 4.62 9.81
C PHE A 175 17.16 4.78 9.75
N LEU A 176 17.67 5.83 9.10
CA LEU A 176 19.10 6.13 9.04
C LEU A 176 19.71 6.28 10.44
N ALA A 177 19.10 7.09 11.30
CA ALA A 177 19.58 7.27 12.66
C ALA A 177 19.62 5.95 13.44
N GLY A 178 18.55 5.15 13.34
CA GLY A 178 18.48 3.83 14.00
C GLY A 178 19.59 2.90 13.54
N LEU A 179 19.82 2.78 12.20
CA LEU A 179 20.87 1.90 11.68
C LEU A 179 22.29 2.39 12.04
N LEU A 180 22.53 3.71 12.09
CA LEU A 180 23.83 4.25 12.51
C LEU A 180 24.10 4.00 14.02
N LEU A 181 23.07 4.10 14.86
CA LEU A 181 23.19 3.74 16.28
C LEU A 181 23.49 2.24 16.45
N LEU A 182 22.85 1.37 15.65
CA LEU A 182 23.14 -0.07 15.64
C LEU A 182 24.58 -0.33 15.21
N TYR A 183 25.04 0.28 14.13
CA TYR A 183 26.42 0.14 13.67
C TYR A 183 27.44 0.60 14.72
N LYS A 184 27.19 1.75 15.33
CA LYS A 184 28.05 2.26 16.40
C LYS A 184 28.17 1.30 17.58
N ALA A 185 27.08 0.58 17.90
CA ALA A 185 27.03 -0.33 19.05
C ALA A 185 27.55 -1.74 18.71
N SER A 186 27.38 -2.21 17.48
CA SER A 186 27.69 -3.59 17.07
C SER A 186 28.90 -3.72 16.11
N GLY A 187 29.28 -2.63 15.42
CA GLY A 187 30.28 -2.69 14.35
C GLY A 187 29.76 -3.36 13.07
N SER A 188 28.47 -3.66 12.94
CA SER A 188 27.87 -4.40 11.84
C SER A 188 26.62 -3.73 11.30
N PHE A 189 26.37 -3.86 9.99
CA PHE A 189 25.09 -3.49 9.36
C PHE A 189 24.22 -4.71 9.05
N LEU A 190 24.70 -5.93 9.28
CA LEU A 190 23.96 -7.15 8.99
C LEU A 190 22.95 -7.43 10.10
N TRP A 191 21.64 -7.38 9.77
CA TRP A 191 20.59 -7.66 10.75
C TRP A 191 20.58 -9.13 11.21
N THR A 192 21.27 -10.02 10.51
CA THR A 192 21.49 -11.42 10.90
C THR A 192 22.60 -11.60 11.95
N ASP A 193 23.38 -10.53 12.19
CA ASP A 193 24.49 -10.56 13.15
C ASP A 193 23.97 -10.51 14.60
N ALA A 194 24.41 -11.45 15.43
CA ALA A 194 24.02 -11.55 16.84
C ALA A 194 24.41 -10.30 17.66
N GLN A 195 25.51 -9.63 17.32
CA GLN A 195 25.94 -8.41 18.02
C GLN A 195 25.00 -7.25 17.70
N LEU A 196 24.55 -7.13 16.43
CA LEU A 196 23.55 -6.13 16.03
C LEU A 196 22.22 -6.41 16.72
N GLN A 197 21.78 -7.66 16.74
CA GLN A 197 20.54 -8.07 17.39
C GLN A 197 20.56 -7.75 18.89
N ALA A 198 21.67 -8.01 19.58
CA ALA A 198 21.86 -7.69 20.99
C ALA A 198 21.88 -6.17 21.26
N ALA A 199 22.35 -5.36 20.30
CA ALA A 199 22.37 -3.90 20.38
C ALA A 199 21.02 -3.22 20.11
N PHE A 200 20.00 -3.98 19.65
CA PHE A 200 18.71 -3.43 19.27
C PHE A 200 17.91 -2.99 20.50
N SER A 201 17.76 -1.69 20.67
CA SER A 201 17.09 -1.07 21.82
C SER A 201 15.72 -0.50 21.45
N SER A 202 14.87 -0.20 22.46
CA SER A 202 13.59 0.50 22.25
C SER A 202 13.77 1.87 21.58
N GLY A 203 14.89 2.58 21.84
CA GLY A 203 15.20 3.84 21.15
C GLY A 203 15.37 3.65 19.65
N VAL A 204 16.11 2.63 19.23
CA VAL A 204 16.29 2.25 17.81
C VAL A 204 14.95 1.83 17.20
N PHE A 205 14.17 1.01 17.93
CA PHE A 205 12.83 0.60 17.49
C PHE A 205 11.95 1.81 17.16
N PHE A 206 11.82 2.78 18.05
CA PHE A 206 10.95 3.95 17.84
C PHE A 206 11.45 4.86 16.72
N LEU A 207 12.77 5.04 16.55
CA LEU A 207 13.33 5.79 15.42
C LEU A 207 12.97 5.14 14.09
N MET A 208 13.15 3.83 13.97
CA MET A 208 12.82 3.10 12.74
C MET A 208 11.30 2.97 12.53
N LEU A 209 10.52 2.88 13.62
CA LEU A 209 9.06 2.84 13.57
C LEU A 209 8.49 4.13 12.94
N ILE A 210 9.05 5.32 13.23
CA ILE A 210 8.63 6.58 12.60
C ILE A 210 8.77 6.50 11.07
N ALA A 211 9.87 5.95 10.56
CA ALA A 211 10.05 5.74 9.13
C ALA A 211 9.02 4.75 8.56
N ALA A 212 8.79 3.64 9.25
CA ALA A 212 7.79 2.63 8.87
C ALA A 212 6.38 3.23 8.84
N MET A 213 6.01 4.04 9.85
CA MET A 213 4.72 4.74 9.94
C MET A 213 4.50 5.69 8.77
N ALA A 214 5.48 6.52 8.42
CA ALA A 214 5.36 7.47 7.34
C ALA A 214 5.16 6.78 5.99
N LYS A 215 5.96 5.75 5.69
CA LYS A 215 5.83 5.00 4.44
C LYS A 215 4.53 4.20 4.36
N SER A 216 4.08 3.63 5.50
CA SER A 216 2.83 2.87 5.58
C SER A 216 1.60 3.70 5.95
N VAL A 217 1.69 5.02 5.80
CA VAL A 217 0.59 5.99 5.97
C VAL A 217 -0.16 5.91 7.29
N MET A 218 0.57 5.62 8.36
CA MET A 218 0.00 5.59 9.71
C MET A 218 -0.28 7.02 10.21
N PHE A 219 -1.36 7.18 10.95
CA PHE A 219 -1.66 8.43 11.63
C PHE A 219 -0.54 8.79 12.63
N PRO A 220 -0.07 10.05 12.66
CA PRO A 220 -0.51 11.22 11.88
C PRO A 220 0.19 11.39 10.52
N LEU A 221 1.16 10.57 10.13
CA LEU A 221 2.03 10.73 8.94
C LEU A 221 1.37 10.28 7.61
N HIS A 222 0.03 10.29 7.53
CA HIS A 222 -0.75 9.74 6.41
C HIS A 222 -1.11 10.75 5.32
N THR A 223 -0.99 12.06 5.56
CA THR A 223 -1.63 13.09 4.72
C THR A 223 -1.03 13.26 3.33
N TRP A 224 0.11 12.66 3.06
CA TRP A 224 0.71 12.66 1.73
C TRP A 224 -0.03 11.78 0.71
N ILE A 225 -0.71 10.70 1.19
CA ILE A 225 -1.27 9.70 0.26
C ILE A 225 -2.51 10.18 -0.51
N PRO A 226 -3.45 10.96 0.06
CA PRO A 226 -4.52 11.57 -0.72
C PRO A 226 -4.01 12.55 -1.77
N GLU A 227 -2.91 13.26 -1.51
CA GLU A 227 -2.29 14.18 -2.47
C GLU A 227 -1.55 13.46 -3.60
N ALA A 228 -1.05 12.25 -3.34
CA ALA A 228 -0.46 11.38 -4.35
C ALA A 228 -1.46 10.89 -5.42
N MET A 229 -2.78 11.11 -5.23
CA MET A 229 -3.82 10.72 -6.19
C MET A 229 -3.81 11.53 -7.49
N ASN A 230 -3.01 12.56 -7.59
CA ASN A 230 -2.79 13.30 -8.82
C ASN A 230 -1.82 12.59 -9.81
N ALA A 231 -1.25 11.46 -9.40
CA ALA A 231 -0.45 10.58 -10.27
C ALA A 231 -1.30 9.83 -11.31
N PRO A 232 -0.70 9.34 -12.41
CA PRO A 232 -1.32 8.34 -13.28
C PRO A 232 -1.81 7.13 -12.47
N THR A 233 -2.95 6.57 -12.83
CA THR A 233 -3.56 5.51 -12.00
C THR A 233 -2.71 4.25 -11.83
N PRO A 234 -1.93 3.78 -12.82
CA PRO A 234 -0.99 2.67 -12.59
C PRO A 234 0.02 2.95 -11.47
N VAL A 235 0.48 4.22 -11.35
CA VAL A 235 1.35 4.64 -10.23
C VAL A 235 0.59 4.52 -8.90
N SER A 236 -0.63 5.05 -8.84
CA SER A 236 -1.47 4.91 -7.63
C SER A 236 -1.70 3.44 -7.27
N ALA A 237 -1.98 2.58 -8.27
CA ALA A 237 -2.15 1.16 -8.05
C ALA A 237 -0.88 0.52 -7.44
N LEU A 238 0.31 0.80 -7.98
CA LEU A 238 1.58 0.26 -7.49
C LEU A 238 1.94 0.77 -6.09
N LEU A 239 1.77 2.08 -5.85
CA LEU A 239 2.02 2.72 -4.54
C LEU A 239 1.19 2.07 -3.43
N HIS A 240 -0.11 1.86 -3.66
CA HIS A 240 -1.04 1.42 -2.64
C HIS A 240 -1.08 -0.09 -2.46
N SER A 241 -0.82 -0.88 -3.52
CA SER A 241 -1.00 -2.33 -3.49
C SER A 241 0.29 -3.09 -3.20
N ALA A 242 1.35 -2.85 -3.97
CA ALA A 242 2.49 -3.75 -4.04
C ALA A 242 3.76 -3.22 -3.38
N CYS A 243 4.09 -1.93 -3.55
CA CYS A 243 5.45 -1.47 -3.26
C CYS A 243 5.54 -0.49 -2.10
N TYR A 244 5.09 0.76 -2.27
CA TYR A 244 5.48 1.84 -1.35
C TYR A 244 5.03 1.63 0.08
N VAL A 245 3.72 1.50 0.27
CA VAL A 245 3.13 1.33 1.61
C VAL A 245 3.50 -0.02 2.25
N LYS A 246 3.99 -0.97 1.46
CA LYS A 246 4.43 -2.28 1.93
C LYS A 246 5.85 -2.26 2.51
N ALA A 247 6.70 -1.33 2.08
CA ALA A 247 8.05 -1.20 2.61
C ALA A 247 8.04 -0.94 4.13
N GLY A 248 7.15 -0.06 4.63
CA GLY A 248 7.04 0.17 6.07
C GLY A 248 6.42 -1.02 6.83
N ILE A 249 5.45 -1.73 6.23
CA ILE A 249 4.92 -2.98 6.81
C ILE A 249 6.02 -4.05 6.88
N TYR A 250 6.85 -4.17 5.84
CA TYR A 250 8.00 -5.07 5.85
C TYR A 250 8.96 -4.74 7.00
N LEU A 251 9.33 -3.46 7.16
CA LEU A 251 10.24 -3.03 8.22
C LEU A 251 9.66 -3.34 9.61
N LEU A 252 8.38 -3.05 9.84
CA LEU A 252 7.69 -3.39 11.09
C LEU A 252 7.70 -4.91 11.35
N ALA A 253 7.36 -5.71 10.35
CA ALA A 253 7.39 -7.17 10.48
C ALA A 253 8.81 -7.69 10.72
N ARG A 254 9.81 -7.13 10.05
CA ARG A 254 11.21 -7.57 10.16
C ARG A 254 11.78 -7.37 11.58
N PHE A 255 11.26 -6.45 12.38
CA PHE A 255 11.70 -6.30 13.78
C PHE A 255 11.51 -7.59 14.59
N TYR A 256 10.49 -8.40 14.31
CA TYR A 256 10.30 -9.71 14.97
C TYR A 256 11.42 -10.71 14.65
N SER A 257 12.10 -10.55 13.51
CA SER A 257 13.24 -11.39 13.15
C SER A 257 14.57 -10.88 13.72
N ILE A 258 14.68 -9.55 13.91
CA ILE A 258 15.94 -8.89 14.33
C ILE A 258 16.13 -8.95 15.83
N THR A 259 15.06 -8.82 16.60
CA THR A 259 15.17 -8.67 18.06
C THR A 259 14.04 -9.37 18.80
N ALA A 260 14.27 -9.67 20.08
CA ALA A 260 13.21 -10.11 20.96
C ALA A 260 12.18 -8.98 21.14
N TRP A 261 10.95 -9.25 20.73
CA TRP A 261 9.88 -8.27 20.75
C TRP A 261 9.50 -7.90 22.18
N GLN A 262 9.47 -6.59 22.50
CA GLN A 262 9.16 -6.10 23.83
C GLN A 262 7.65 -5.87 24.00
N PRO A 263 7.03 -6.25 25.14
CA PRO A 263 5.59 -6.11 25.36
C PRO A 263 5.06 -4.67 25.26
N GLU A 264 5.87 -3.67 25.65
CA GLU A 264 5.49 -2.25 25.58
C GLU A 264 5.35 -1.75 24.13
N TRP A 265 6.06 -2.35 23.17
CA TRP A 265 5.93 -2.02 21.75
C TRP A 265 4.55 -2.41 21.20
N ASN A 266 3.96 -3.49 21.71
CA ASN A 266 2.62 -3.92 21.35
C ASN A 266 1.61 -2.79 21.55
N THR A 267 1.61 -2.15 22.71
CA THR A 267 0.66 -1.09 23.02
C THR A 267 0.76 0.07 22.02
N VAL A 268 1.98 0.51 21.70
CA VAL A 268 2.21 1.61 20.76
C VAL A 268 1.72 1.22 19.36
N VAL A 269 2.11 0.04 18.86
CA VAL A 269 1.73 -0.44 17.53
C VAL A 269 0.22 -0.67 17.42
N LEU A 270 -0.41 -1.23 18.46
CA LEU A 270 -1.87 -1.43 18.54
C LEU A 270 -2.63 -0.11 18.48
N VAL A 271 -2.20 0.90 19.26
CA VAL A 271 -2.84 2.22 19.27
C VAL A 271 -2.69 2.89 17.90
N ILE A 272 -1.49 2.88 17.33
CA ILE A 272 -1.24 3.43 15.98
C ILE A 272 -2.15 2.74 14.95
N GLY A 273 -2.21 1.41 14.97
CA GLY A 273 -3.05 0.63 14.06
C GLY A 273 -4.53 0.95 14.23
N ALA A 274 -5.04 0.97 15.46
CA ALA A 274 -6.45 1.23 15.76
C ALA A 274 -6.87 2.65 15.36
N VAL A 275 -6.09 3.68 15.73
CA VAL A 275 -6.38 5.07 15.36
C VAL A 275 -6.35 5.25 13.84
N THR A 276 -5.32 4.72 13.18
CA THR A 276 -5.19 4.79 11.71
C THR A 276 -6.36 4.14 11.01
N MET A 277 -6.78 2.98 11.49
CA MET A 277 -7.89 2.20 10.94
C MET A 277 -9.20 2.99 10.99
N VAL A 278 -9.52 3.61 12.12
CA VAL A 278 -10.74 4.40 12.34
C VAL A 278 -10.71 5.68 11.52
N VAL A 279 -9.64 6.47 11.63
CA VAL A 279 -9.47 7.74 10.89
C VAL A 279 -9.58 7.51 9.39
N GLY A 280 -8.89 6.49 8.85
CA GLY A 280 -8.95 6.18 7.43
C GLY A 280 -10.36 5.82 6.95
N ALA A 281 -11.14 5.06 7.74
CA ALA A 281 -12.50 4.67 7.37
C ALA A 281 -13.48 5.86 7.36
N ILE A 282 -13.41 6.70 8.39
CA ILE A 282 -14.25 7.91 8.49
C ILE A 282 -13.96 8.85 7.31
N PHE A 283 -12.69 9.08 7.01
CA PHE A 283 -12.28 9.97 5.92
C PHE A 283 -12.63 9.40 4.54
N ALA A 284 -12.57 8.07 4.35
CA ALA A 284 -13.02 7.43 3.12
C ALA A 284 -14.51 7.65 2.85
N LEU A 285 -15.34 7.62 3.91
CA LEU A 285 -16.79 7.79 3.79
C LEU A 285 -17.17 9.20 3.30
N ALA A 286 -16.40 10.24 3.64
CA ALA A 286 -16.64 11.62 3.23
C ALA A 286 -16.19 11.95 1.79
N GLN A 287 -15.32 11.13 1.16
CA GLN A 287 -14.76 11.48 -0.14
C GLN A 287 -15.77 11.40 -1.28
N THR A 288 -15.71 12.37 -2.19
CA THR A 288 -16.45 12.41 -3.46
C THR A 288 -15.59 11.97 -4.66
N ASP A 289 -14.27 12.06 -4.54
CA ASP A 289 -13.30 11.59 -5.53
C ASP A 289 -13.03 10.09 -5.34
N LEU A 290 -13.24 9.28 -6.37
CA LEU A 290 -13.09 7.83 -6.32
C LEU A 290 -11.67 7.38 -5.93
N LYS A 291 -10.62 8.04 -6.45
CA LYS A 291 -9.22 7.70 -6.10
C LYS A 291 -8.89 8.13 -4.67
N ARG A 292 -9.37 9.28 -4.20
CA ARG A 292 -9.17 9.72 -2.81
C ARG A 292 -9.91 8.82 -1.83
N LEU A 293 -11.11 8.35 -2.15
CA LEU A 293 -11.83 7.33 -1.36
C LEU A 293 -10.96 6.07 -1.22
N LEU A 294 -10.41 5.57 -2.33
CA LEU A 294 -9.52 4.40 -2.30
C LEU A 294 -8.23 4.68 -1.52
N ALA A 295 -7.69 5.89 -1.55
CA ALA A 295 -6.52 6.28 -0.77
C ALA A 295 -6.80 6.21 0.74
N TYR A 296 -7.88 6.84 1.23
CA TYR A 296 -8.26 6.78 2.64
C TYR A 296 -8.65 5.36 3.07
N SER A 297 -9.30 4.59 2.20
CA SER A 297 -9.54 3.17 2.48
C SER A 297 -8.24 2.36 2.54
N THR A 298 -7.14 2.78 1.88
CA THR A 298 -5.81 2.16 2.07
C THR A 298 -5.26 2.45 3.47
N ILE A 299 -5.38 3.69 3.96
CA ILE A 299 -4.99 4.07 5.33
C ILE A 299 -5.72 3.16 6.33
N SER A 300 -7.03 3.03 6.18
CA SER A 300 -7.84 2.17 7.06
C SER A 300 -7.39 0.70 7.03
N GLN A 301 -7.17 0.14 5.84
CA GLN A 301 -6.79 -1.28 5.72
C GLN A 301 -5.36 -1.55 6.23
N LEU A 302 -4.42 -0.61 6.04
CA LEU A 302 -3.09 -0.72 6.62
C LEU A 302 -3.10 -0.61 8.14
N GLY A 303 -4.04 0.17 8.70
CA GLY A 303 -4.30 0.16 10.15
C GLY A 303 -4.68 -1.21 10.68
N HIS A 304 -5.52 -1.99 9.97
CA HIS A 304 -5.82 -3.38 10.34
C HIS A 304 -4.57 -4.27 10.31
N ILE A 305 -3.71 -4.10 9.29
CA ILE A 305 -2.48 -4.89 9.15
C ILE A 305 -1.51 -4.57 10.31
N VAL A 306 -1.32 -3.29 10.62
CA VAL A 306 -0.46 -2.87 11.75
C VAL A 306 -1.02 -3.35 13.07
N LEU A 307 -2.36 -3.29 13.25
CA LEU A 307 -3.03 -3.86 14.42
C LEU A 307 -2.73 -5.36 14.56
N ALA A 308 -2.80 -6.13 13.47
CA ALA A 308 -2.51 -7.56 13.47
C ALA A 308 -1.08 -7.86 13.94
N PHE A 309 -0.08 -7.16 13.40
CA PHE A 309 1.30 -7.28 13.86
C PHE A 309 1.44 -6.82 15.33
N GLY A 310 0.77 -5.73 15.72
CA GLY A 310 0.81 -5.21 17.09
C GLY A 310 0.23 -6.15 18.15
N LEU A 311 -0.55 -7.17 17.78
CA LEU A 311 -0.99 -8.21 18.73
C LEU A 311 0.18 -9.03 19.26
N GLY A 312 1.25 -9.20 18.50
CA GLY A 312 2.46 -9.92 18.89
C GLY A 312 2.26 -11.43 19.08
N THR A 313 1.09 -11.96 18.75
CA THR A 313 0.80 -13.40 18.83
C THR A 313 1.09 -14.10 17.50
N PRO A 314 1.39 -15.40 17.49
CA PRO A 314 1.61 -16.15 16.26
C PRO A 314 0.46 -16.03 15.27
N LEU A 315 -0.80 -16.08 15.74
CA LEU A 315 -1.98 -15.89 14.89
C LEU A 315 -2.09 -14.45 14.39
N GLY A 316 -1.72 -13.46 15.22
CA GLY A 316 -1.66 -12.05 14.82
C GLY A 316 -0.65 -11.80 13.70
N LEU A 317 0.54 -12.41 13.81
CA LEU A 317 1.58 -12.35 12.76
C LEU A 317 1.10 -13.00 11.47
N ALA A 318 0.49 -14.19 11.56
CA ALA A 318 -0.09 -14.88 10.39
C ALA A 318 -1.21 -14.05 9.74
N ALA A 319 -2.10 -13.46 10.54
CA ALA A 319 -3.13 -12.54 10.08
C ALA A 319 -2.54 -11.31 9.38
N GLY A 320 -1.50 -10.71 9.95
CA GLY A 320 -0.79 -9.55 9.39
C GLY A 320 -0.18 -9.85 8.02
N VAL A 321 0.49 -11.00 7.88
CA VAL A 321 1.08 -11.45 6.60
C VAL A 321 -0.03 -11.74 5.57
N PHE A 322 -1.03 -12.54 5.91
CA PHE A 322 -2.13 -12.88 5.00
C PHE A 322 -2.91 -11.63 4.56
N TYR A 323 -3.19 -10.71 5.51
CA TYR A 323 -3.88 -9.46 5.20
C TYR A 323 -3.03 -8.55 4.30
N THR A 324 -1.72 -8.53 4.48
CA THR A 324 -0.78 -7.75 3.65
C THR A 324 -0.91 -8.17 2.17
N ILE A 325 -0.93 -9.48 1.90
CA ILE A 325 -1.09 -10.03 0.55
C ILE A 325 -2.49 -9.72 0.01
N SER A 326 -3.52 -10.02 0.80
CA SER A 326 -4.92 -9.78 0.42
C SER A 326 -5.18 -8.32 0.07
N HIS A 327 -4.67 -7.40 0.89
CA HIS A 327 -4.74 -5.97 0.64
C HIS A 327 -4.07 -5.58 -0.69
N GLY A 328 -2.91 -6.15 -1.01
CA GLY A 328 -2.23 -5.89 -2.28
C GLY A 328 -3.12 -6.26 -3.48
N LEU A 329 -3.73 -7.42 -3.45
CA LEU A 329 -4.56 -7.94 -4.53
C LEU A 329 -5.82 -7.09 -4.76
N PHE A 330 -6.67 -6.92 -3.74
CA PHE A 330 -7.91 -6.17 -3.94
C PHE A 330 -7.67 -4.67 -4.18
N LYS A 331 -6.63 -4.07 -3.59
CA LYS A 331 -6.30 -2.66 -3.86
C LYS A 331 -5.77 -2.42 -5.25
N GLY A 332 -4.86 -3.28 -5.72
CA GLY A 332 -4.40 -3.23 -7.11
C GLY A 332 -5.56 -3.27 -8.09
N THR A 333 -6.49 -4.20 -7.88
CA THR A 333 -7.70 -4.34 -8.70
C THR A 333 -8.58 -3.09 -8.63
N LEU A 334 -8.91 -2.58 -7.43
CA LEU A 334 -9.78 -1.42 -7.25
C LEU A 334 -9.20 -0.15 -7.89
N PHE A 335 -7.90 0.11 -7.71
CA PHE A 335 -7.27 1.26 -8.35
C PHE A 335 -7.24 1.13 -9.87
N MET A 336 -6.95 -0.04 -10.43
CA MET A 336 -7.00 -0.24 -11.87
C MET A 336 -8.43 -0.07 -12.42
N CYS A 337 -9.47 -0.54 -11.72
CA CYS A 337 -10.85 -0.28 -12.09
C CYS A 337 -11.20 1.22 -12.05
N ALA A 338 -10.79 1.93 -10.99
CA ALA A 338 -10.98 3.37 -10.89
C ALA A 338 -10.25 4.13 -12.02
N GLY A 339 -9.05 3.66 -12.38
CA GLY A 339 -8.32 4.18 -13.53
C GLY A 339 -9.02 3.94 -14.86
N SER A 340 -9.61 2.77 -15.05
CA SER A 340 -10.39 2.46 -16.25
C SER A 340 -11.62 3.36 -16.37
N VAL A 341 -12.31 3.63 -15.23
CA VAL A 341 -13.41 4.59 -15.17
C VAL A 341 -12.92 5.99 -15.53
N GLN A 342 -11.84 6.47 -14.89
CA GLN A 342 -11.27 7.79 -15.18
C GLN A 342 -10.83 7.92 -16.65
N HIS A 343 -10.19 6.89 -17.21
CA HIS A 343 -9.71 6.89 -18.60
C HIS A 343 -10.88 6.94 -19.60
N ALA A 344 -11.99 6.25 -19.32
CA ALA A 344 -13.15 6.20 -20.19
C ALA A 344 -14.06 7.44 -20.08
N THR A 345 -14.15 8.06 -18.89
CA THR A 345 -15.07 9.17 -18.61
C THR A 345 -14.40 10.55 -18.56
N GLY A 346 -13.08 10.59 -18.30
CA GLY A 346 -12.31 11.82 -18.09
C GLY A 346 -12.50 12.45 -16.71
N THR A 347 -13.31 11.86 -15.81
CA THR A 347 -13.53 12.34 -14.44
C THR A 347 -13.36 11.23 -13.43
N ARG A 348 -13.07 11.62 -12.20
CA ARG A 348 -13.02 10.74 -11.02
C ARG A 348 -13.99 11.20 -9.91
N ASP A 349 -14.72 12.29 -10.16
CA ASP A 349 -15.75 12.77 -9.25
C ASP A 349 -16.99 11.88 -9.37
N MET A 350 -17.33 11.18 -8.30
CA MET A 350 -18.45 10.24 -8.28
C MET A 350 -19.80 10.91 -8.47
N ARG A 351 -19.91 12.24 -8.25
CA ARG A 351 -21.12 13.02 -8.50
C ARG A 351 -21.41 13.18 -10.00
N GLU A 352 -20.37 13.11 -10.82
CA GLU A 352 -20.44 13.24 -12.28
C GLU A 352 -20.55 11.88 -13.00
N LEU A 353 -20.54 10.77 -12.26
CA LEU A 353 -20.60 9.41 -12.79
C LEU A 353 -22.03 8.84 -12.67
N GLY A 354 -22.20 7.56 -12.91
CA GLY A 354 -23.43 6.80 -12.77
C GLY A 354 -23.71 5.88 -13.96
N GLY A 355 -24.39 4.76 -13.71
CA GLY A 355 -24.88 3.83 -14.75
C GLY A 355 -23.79 3.13 -15.57
N LEU A 356 -22.53 3.16 -15.13
CA LEU A 356 -21.42 2.63 -15.90
C LEU A 356 -21.44 1.09 -16.03
N ALA A 357 -22.19 0.38 -15.19
CA ALA A 357 -22.30 -1.08 -15.30
C ALA A 357 -22.84 -1.56 -16.67
N GLN A 358 -23.64 -0.75 -17.34
CA GLN A 358 -24.16 -1.06 -18.68
C GLN A 358 -23.12 -0.79 -19.78
N LYS A 359 -22.29 0.27 -19.63
CA LYS A 359 -21.29 0.70 -20.62
C LYS A 359 -19.94 0.01 -20.40
N MET A 360 -19.61 -0.39 -19.16
CA MET A 360 -18.37 -1.04 -18.73
C MET A 360 -18.65 -2.30 -17.90
N PRO A 361 -19.35 -3.33 -18.46
CA PRO A 361 -19.82 -4.46 -17.68
C PRO A 361 -18.72 -5.37 -17.15
N ILE A 362 -17.56 -5.47 -17.83
CA ILE A 362 -16.43 -6.27 -17.38
C ILE A 362 -15.74 -5.57 -16.22
N THR A 363 -15.45 -4.27 -16.35
CA THR A 363 -14.87 -3.45 -15.28
C THR A 363 -15.78 -3.44 -14.05
N ALA A 364 -17.11 -3.32 -14.21
CA ALA A 364 -18.07 -3.35 -13.11
C ALA A 364 -18.05 -4.69 -12.34
N ARG A 365 -17.98 -5.84 -13.04
CA ARG A 365 -17.89 -7.17 -12.40
C ARG A 365 -16.58 -7.35 -11.64
N ILE A 366 -15.45 -6.94 -12.23
CA ILE A 366 -14.14 -6.97 -11.59
C ILE A 366 -14.12 -6.08 -10.33
N TRP A 367 -14.71 -4.87 -10.42
CA TRP A 367 -14.87 -3.97 -9.28
C TRP A 367 -15.66 -4.65 -8.14
N LEU A 368 -16.79 -5.28 -8.44
CA LEU A 368 -17.63 -5.96 -7.43
C LEU A 368 -16.87 -7.08 -6.70
N ILE A 369 -16.06 -7.86 -7.40
CA ILE A 369 -15.21 -8.88 -6.78
C ILE A 369 -14.24 -8.25 -5.78
N ALA A 370 -13.51 -7.22 -6.19
CA ALA A 370 -12.53 -6.57 -5.35
C ALA A 370 -13.17 -5.74 -4.21
N ALA A 371 -14.33 -5.13 -4.47
CA ALA A 371 -15.14 -4.44 -3.45
C ALA A 371 -15.70 -5.43 -2.42
N GLY A 372 -16.15 -6.60 -2.83
CA GLY A 372 -16.54 -7.68 -1.92
C GLY A 372 -15.37 -8.17 -1.09
N ALA A 373 -14.19 -8.32 -1.70
CA ALA A 373 -12.99 -8.76 -1.00
C ALA A 373 -12.56 -7.75 0.10
N ILE A 374 -12.47 -6.45 -0.19
CA ILE A 374 -12.08 -5.45 0.83
C ILE A 374 -13.12 -5.32 1.95
N VAL A 375 -14.40 -5.45 1.65
CA VAL A 375 -15.49 -5.47 2.65
C VAL A 375 -15.35 -6.68 3.57
N GLY A 376 -14.87 -7.80 3.04
CA GLY A 376 -14.77 -9.06 3.75
C GLY A 376 -16.01 -9.94 3.49
N VAL A 377 -16.52 -9.90 2.26
CA VAL A 377 -17.57 -10.83 1.84
C VAL A 377 -16.98 -12.25 1.74
N PRO A 378 -17.63 -13.30 2.27
CA PRO A 378 -17.20 -14.68 2.08
C PRO A 378 -16.91 -15.00 0.61
N LEU A 379 -15.98 -15.89 0.35
CA LEU A 379 -15.32 -16.18 -0.93
C LEU A 379 -14.24 -15.18 -1.33
N GLY A 380 -14.15 -13.99 -0.72
CA GLY A 380 -13.04 -13.07 -0.91
C GLY A 380 -11.93 -13.31 0.11
N ASN A 381 -10.67 -13.15 -0.32
CA ASN A 381 -9.50 -13.30 0.55
C ASN A 381 -9.51 -12.34 1.76
N GLY A 382 -10.14 -11.17 1.63
CA GLY A 382 -10.29 -10.23 2.74
C GLY A 382 -11.16 -10.73 3.88
N PHE A 383 -12.10 -11.66 3.61
CA PHE A 383 -12.85 -12.33 4.66
C PHE A 383 -11.93 -13.16 5.56
N ILE A 384 -11.08 -13.99 4.97
CA ILE A 384 -10.12 -14.83 5.70
C ILE A 384 -9.15 -13.93 6.49
N ALA A 385 -8.65 -12.86 5.87
CA ALA A 385 -7.74 -11.92 6.52
C ALA A 385 -8.36 -11.27 7.77
N LYS A 386 -9.60 -10.81 7.68
CA LYS A 386 -10.34 -10.20 8.79
C LYS A 386 -10.68 -11.22 9.86
N TRP A 387 -11.12 -12.42 9.46
CA TRP A 387 -11.40 -13.49 10.39
C TRP A 387 -10.17 -13.83 11.24
N MET A 388 -9.00 -14.06 10.62
CA MET A 388 -7.76 -14.33 11.35
C MET A 388 -7.40 -13.19 12.31
N LEU A 389 -7.60 -11.93 11.91
CA LEU A 389 -7.36 -10.77 12.76
C LEU A 389 -8.30 -10.74 13.98
N TYR A 390 -9.60 -10.99 13.77
CA TYR A 390 -10.57 -10.97 14.86
C TYR A 390 -10.32 -12.10 15.85
N ASP A 391 -10.01 -13.29 15.34
CA ASP A 391 -9.67 -14.44 16.15
C ASP A 391 -8.40 -14.20 17.00
N ALA A 392 -7.34 -13.68 16.38
CA ALA A 392 -6.11 -13.29 17.09
C ALA A 392 -6.35 -12.23 18.18
N ALA A 393 -7.23 -11.27 17.94
CA ALA A 393 -7.54 -10.23 18.91
C ALA A 393 -8.40 -10.78 20.06
N LEU A 394 -9.32 -11.71 19.80
CA LEU A 394 -10.10 -12.42 20.82
C LEU A 394 -9.21 -13.31 21.68
N GLU A 395 -8.34 -14.10 21.06
CA GLU A 395 -7.35 -14.94 21.75
C GLU A 395 -6.45 -14.13 22.69
N SER A 396 -6.08 -12.90 22.27
CA SER A 396 -5.30 -11.97 23.09
C SER A 396 -6.10 -11.30 24.20
N GLY A 397 -7.39 -11.61 24.39
CA GLY A 397 -8.28 -10.97 25.36
C GLY A 397 -8.63 -9.52 25.04
N LYS A 398 -8.32 -9.03 23.83
CA LYS A 398 -8.48 -7.61 23.44
C LYS A 398 -9.84 -7.38 22.72
N VAL A 399 -10.94 -7.74 23.40
CA VAL A 399 -12.30 -7.66 22.84
C VAL A 399 -12.65 -6.27 22.29
N ILE A 400 -12.20 -5.21 22.94
CA ILE A 400 -12.45 -3.83 22.48
C ILE A 400 -11.87 -3.56 21.09
N LEU A 401 -10.71 -4.13 20.76
CA LEU A 401 -10.10 -4.00 19.44
C LEU A 401 -10.89 -4.76 18.38
N VAL A 402 -11.50 -5.90 18.74
CA VAL A 402 -12.41 -6.63 17.83
C VAL A 402 -13.63 -5.77 17.49
N LEU A 403 -14.26 -5.16 18.51
CA LEU A 403 -15.41 -4.28 18.31
C LEU A 403 -15.07 -3.08 17.40
N ILE A 404 -13.92 -2.45 17.64
CA ILE A 404 -13.45 -1.35 16.80
C ILE A 404 -13.20 -1.83 15.36
N ALA A 405 -12.49 -2.94 15.17
CA ALA A 405 -12.19 -3.48 13.85
C ALA A 405 -13.45 -3.94 13.10
N TRP A 406 -14.42 -4.48 13.83
CA TRP A 406 -15.73 -4.85 13.28
C TRP A 406 -16.51 -3.61 12.84
N LEU A 407 -16.60 -2.58 13.68
CA LEU A 407 -17.23 -1.30 13.33
C LEU A 407 -16.60 -0.68 12.08
N VAL A 408 -15.26 -0.66 11.99
CA VAL A 408 -14.53 -0.17 10.81
C VAL A 408 -14.83 -1.02 9.58
N SER A 409 -15.07 -2.33 9.74
CA SER A 409 -15.49 -3.19 8.61
C SER A 409 -16.88 -2.84 8.12
N VAL A 410 -17.81 -2.45 9.01
CA VAL A 410 -19.13 -1.91 8.64
C VAL A 410 -18.96 -0.57 7.89
N LEU A 411 -18.11 0.34 8.36
CA LEU A 411 -17.81 1.59 7.63
C LEU A 411 -17.19 1.30 6.25
N THR A 412 -16.35 0.25 6.15
CA THR A 412 -15.77 -0.21 4.87
C THR A 412 -16.88 -0.62 3.89
N MET A 413 -17.88 -1.34 4.35
CA MET A 413 -19.04 -1.70 3.54
C MET A 413 -19.78 -0.45 3.04
N PHE A 414 -20.01 0.53 3.91
CA PHE A 414 -20.74 1.75 3.54
C PHE A 414 -20.02 2.56 2.46
N TYR A 415 -18.72 2.85 2.63
CA TYR A 415 -18.03 3.65 1.61
C TYR A 415 -17.82 2.88 0.29
N MET A 416 -17.65 1.55 0.34
CA MET A 416 -17.55 0.76 -0.89
C MET A 416 -18.91 0.62 -1.58
N LEU A 417 -20.00 0.46 -0.84
CA LEU A 417 -21.34 0.46 -1.40
C LEU A 417 -21.67 1.80 -2.05
N LYS A 418 -21.37 2.91 -1.35
CA LYS A 418 -21.49 4.26 -1.90
C LYS A 418 -20.77 4.40 -3.24
N ALA A 419 -19.48 4.04 -3.30
CA ALA A 419 -18.70 4.12 -4.53
C ALA A 419 -19.28 3.23 -5.64
N THR A 420 -19.69 2.02 -5.30
CA THR A 420 -20.27 1.06 -6.24
C THR A 420 -21.57 1.58 -6.84
N VAL A 421 -22.47 2.08 -6.01
CA VAL A 421 -23.77 2.61 -6.47
C VAL A 421 -23.56 3.89 -7.27
N ALA A 422 -22.80 4.84 -6.75
CA ALA A 422 -22.58 6.13 -7.41
C ALA A 422 -21.91 5.98 -8.78
N VAL A 423 -20.97 5.05 -8.94
CA VAL A 423 -20.21 4.90 -10.19
C VAL A 423 -20.92 3.97 -11.19
N PHE A 424 -21.37 2.81 -10.74
CA PHE A 424 -21.79 1.74 -11.66
C PHE A 424 -23.30 1.59 -11.79
N TYR A 425 -24.09 1.83 -10.73
CA TYR A 425 -25.51 1.49 -10.69
C TYR A 425 -26.45 2.69 -10.49
N GLY A 426 -25.92 3.86 -10.12
CA GLY A 426 -26.71 5.08 -10.01
C GLY A 426 -27.18 5.62 -11.36
N ALA A 427 -28.08 6.59 -11.35
CA ALA A 427 -28.51 7.27 -12.57
C ALA A 427 -27.30 8.00 -13.19
N PRO A 428 -27.09 7.90 -14.52
CA PRO A 428 -26.01 8.61 -15.19
C PRO A 428 -26.22 10.13 -15.06
N SER A 429 -25.14 10.86 -14.77
CA SER A 429 -25.18 12.33 -14.78
C SER A 429 -25.47 12.86 -16.19
N ALA A 430 -26.02 14.08 -16.29
CA ALA A 430 -26.29 14.74 -17.57
C ALA A 430 -25.01 14.86 -18.43
N ALA A 431 -23.87 15.14 -17.80
CA ALA A 431 -22.57 15.22 -18.46
C ALA A 431 -22.11 13.87 -19.05
N LEU A 432 -22.46 12.77 -18.39
CA LEU A 432 -22.09 11.42 -18.82
C LEU A 432 -23.08 10.84 -19.86
N ALA A 433 -24.35 11.29 -19.85
CA ALA A 433 -25.37 10.83 -20.78
C ALA A 433 -25.00 11.12 -22.23
N SER A 434 -24.35 12.25 -22.52
CA SER A 434 -23.90 12.67 -23.85
C SER A 434 -22.56 12.05 -24.29
N LYS A 435 -21.79 11.43 -23.37
CA LYS A 435 -20.46 10.88 -23.66
C LYS A 435 -20.53 9.43 -24.19
N LYS A 436 -19.77 9.15 -25.24
CA LYS A 436 -19.49 7.77 -25.67
C LYS A 436 -18.45 7.17 -24.72
N VAL A 437 -18.91 6.34 -23.79
CA VAL A 437 -18.05 5.60 -22.85
C VAL A 437 -17.86 4.19 -23.40
N HIS A 438 -16.61 3.75 -23.47
CA HIS A 438 -16.21 2.41 -23.92
C HIS A 438 -15.58 1.61 -22.79
N GLU A 439 -15.70 0.30 -22.87
CA GLU A 439 -15.04 -0.63 -21.96
C GLU A 439 -13.50 -0.49 -22.05
N ALA A 440 -12.81 -0.82 -20.97
CA ALA A 440 -11.34 -0.84 -20.91
C ALA A 440 -10.73 -1.78 -21.98
N GLY A 441 -9.57 -1.45 -22.48
CA GLY A 441 -8.83 -2.27 -23.44
C GLY A 441 -8.48 -3.67 -22.92
N PRO A 442 -8.14 -4.62 -23.79
CA PRO A 442 -7.89 -6.00 -23.40
C PRO A 442 -6.75 -6.13 -22.37
N GLU A 443 -5.65 -5.40 -22.55
CA GLU A 443 -4.49 -5.42 -21.63
C GLU A 443 -4.91 -4.94 -20.22
N MET A 444 -5.74 -3.91 -20.17
CA MET A 444 -6.27 -3.37 -18.93
C MET A 444 -7.18 -4.38 -18.22
N ARG A 445 -8.09 -5.02 -18.97
CA ARG A 445 -9.03 -6.02 -18.44
C ARG A 445 -8.32 -7.27 -17.93
N ILE A 446 -7.28 -7.74 -18.64
CA ILE A 446 -6.50 -8.91 -18.23
C ILE A 446 -5.76 -8.59 -16.91
N GLY A 447 -5.08 -7.45 -16.82
CA GLY A 447 -4.37 -7.05 -15.60
C GLY A 447 -5.29 -6.95 -14.38
N MET A 448 -6.45 -6.28 -14.51
CA MET A 448 -7.46 -6.18 -13.44
C MET A 448 -8.07 -7.54 -13.09
N GLY A 449 -8.48 -8.31 -14.12
CA GLY A 449 -9.15 -9.59 -13.98
C GLY A 449 -8.27 -10.64 -13.31
N PHE A 450 -6.98 -10.67 -13.65
CA PHE A 450 -6.02 -11.57 -13.03
C PHE A 450 -5.95 -11.39 -11.51
N LEU A 451 -5.81 -10.15 -11.02
CA LEU A 451 -5.78 -9.90 -9.57
C LEU A 451 -7.13 -10.18 -8.89
N ALA A 452 -8.26 -9.92 -9.58
CA ALA A 452 -9.58 -10.23 -9.06
C ALA A 452 -9.79 -11.75 -8.91
N VAL A 453 -9.33 -12.55 -9.86
CA VAL A 453 -9.36 -14.02 -9.77
C VAL A 453 -8.54 -14.49 -8.56
N LEU A 454 -7.37 -13.92 -8.31
CA LEU A 454 -6.58 -14.26 -7.13
C LEU A 454 -7.27 -13.86 -5.82
N CYS A 455 -8.06 -12.77 -5.79
CA CYS A 455 -8.89 -12.46 -4.61
C CYS A 455 -9.90 -13.56 -4.29
N LEU A 456 -10.54 -14.13 -5.30
CA LEU A 456 -11.47 -15.24 -5.12
C LEU A 456 -10.72 -16.55 -4.82
N LEU A 457 -9.66 -16.85 -5.55
CA LEU A 457 -8.89 -18.08 -5.36
C LEU A 457 -8.39 -18.22 -3.92
N PHE A 458 -7.79 -17.17 -3.36
CA PHE A 458 -7.27 -17.19 -1.99
C PHE A 458 -8.36 -16.99 -0.92
N GLY A 459 -9.56 -16.61 -1.31
CA GLY A 459 -10.73 -16.63 -0.42
C GLY A 459 -11.37 -18.01 -0.33
N VAL A 460 -11.44 -18.75 -1.44
CA VAL A 460 -12.02 -20.10 -1.52
C VAL A 460 -11.01 -21.17 -1.10
N ALA A 461 -9.75 -21.01 -1.48
CA ALA A 461 -8.67 -21.94 -1.23
C ALA A 461 -7.48 -21.25 -0.55
N PRO A 462 -7.63 -20.74 0.69
CA PRO A 462 -6.58 -20.00 1.40
C PRO A 462 -5.32 -20.84 1.66
N GLN A 463 -5.45 -22.17 1.69
CA GLN A 463 -4.33 -23.11 1.83
C GLN A 463 -3.28 -22.94 0.74
N LEU A 464 -3.66 -22.53 -0.47
CA LEU A 464 -2.73 -22.27 -1.58
C LEU A 464 -1.80 -21.08 -1.30
N LEU A 465 -2.17 -20.22 -0.35
CA LEU A 465 -1.35 -19.10 0.11
C LEU A 465 -0.72 -19.38 1.47
N ILE A 466 -1.46 -19.99 2.39
CA ILE A 466 -1.02 -20.20 3.78
C ILE A 466 0.18 -21.16 3.80
N LEU A 467 0.08 -22.32 3.14
CA LEU A 467 1.13 -23.33 3.21
C LEU A 467 2.47 -22.87 2.59
N PRO A 468 2.52 -22.38 1.33
CA PRO A 468 3.79 -22.08 0.69
C PRO A 468 4.32 -20.67 0.96
N VAL A 469 3.50 -19.75 1.51
CA VAL A 469 3.86 -18.33 1.61
C VAL A 469 3.72 -17.78 3.02
N VAL A 470 2.54 -17.96 3.67
CA VAL A 470 2.30 -17.38 5.01
C VAL A 470 3.08 -18.12 6.09
N ASN A 471 3.04 -19.46 6.08
CA ASN A 471 3.75 -20.26 7.10
C ASN A 471 5.27 -20.01 7.09
N PRO A 472 5.98 -20.05 5.95
CA PRO A 472 7.39 -19.71 5.92
C PRO A 472 7.69 -18.28 6.39
N ALA A 473 6.79 -17.33 6.09
CA ALA A 473 6.94 -15.95 6.56
C ALA A 473 6.77 -15.84 8.09
N VAL A 474 5.80 -16.53 8.66
CA VAL A 474 5.60 -16.57 10.13
C VAL A 474 6.78 -17.25 10.82
N ASN A 475 7.31 -18.32 10.25
CA ASN A 475 8.52 -18.97 10.75
C ASN A 475 9.73 -18.01 10.74
N ALA A 476 9.88 -17.20 9.69
CA ALA A 476 10.92 -16.17 9.61
C ALA A 476 10.74 -15.04 10.66
N LEU A 477 9.55 -14.92 11.25
CA LEU A 477 9.25 -14.01 12.36
C LEU A 477 9.40 -14.68 13.74
N ASN A 478 10.11 -15.80 13.81
CA ASN A 478 10.30 -16.58 15.03
C ASN A 478 8.99 -17.07 15.68
N ALA A 479 7.99 -17.37 14.88
CA ALA A 479 6.69 -17.85 15.34
C ALA A 479 6.21 -19.05 14.50
N VAL A 480 5.27 -19.81 15.03
CA VAL A 480 4.63 -20.93 14.34
C VAL A 480 3.16 -20.59 14.12
N ASN A 481 2.69 -20.68 12.88
CA ASN A 481 1.30 -20.41 12.57
C ASN A 481 0.38 -21.45 13.24
N PRO A 482 -0.54 -21.04 14.14
CA PRO A 482 -1.44 -21.95 14.85
C PRO A 482 -2.64 -22.39 14.01
N VAL A 483 -2.78 -21.92 12.77
CA VAL A 483 -3.89 -22.31 11.89
C VAL A 483 -3.60 -23.68 11.29
N SER A 484 -4.40 -24.67 11.66
CA SER A 484 -4.41 -25.96 10.99
C SER A 484 -5.36 -25.94 9.80
N LEU A 485 -5.00 -26.67 8.76
CA LEU A 485 -5.77 -26.77 7.53
C LEU A 485 -6.38 -28.17 7.45
N SER A 486 -7.68 -28.23 7.28
CA SER A 486 -8.38 -29.44 6.91
C SER A 486 -8.98 -29.30 5.51
N TRP A 487 -9.34 -30.41 4.88
CA TRP A 487 -10.07 -30.42 3.60
C TRP A 487 -11.39 -29.63 3.67
N LEU A 488 -11.93 -29.45 4.87
CA LEU A 488 -13.22 -28.83 5.13
C LEU A 488 -13.12 -27.39 5.65
N GLY A 489 -11.93 -26.83 5.86
CA GLY A 489 -11.80 -25.43 6.30
C GLY A 489 -10.56 -25.13 7.12
N LEU A 490 -10.56 -23.91 7.68
CA LEU A 490 -9.54 -23.40 8.58
C LEU A 490 -9.98 -23.66 10.02
N GLN A 491 -9.09 -24.22 10.81
CA GLN A 491 -9.27 -24.42 12.23
C GLN A 491 -8.15 -23.71 12.98
N SER A 492 -8.49 -22.80 13.87
CA SER A 492 -7.52 -22.29 14.83
C SER A 492 -7.36 -23.30 15.97
N THR A 493 -6.13 -23.73 16.21
CA THR A 493 -5.84 -24.65 17.31
C THR A 493 -5.94 -23.99 18.67
N SER A 494 -5.87 -22.64 18.72
CA SER A 494 -5.88 -21.86 19.95
C SER A 494 -7.28 -21.43 20.40
N SER A 495 -8.15 -21.02 19.47
CA SER A 495 -9.49 -20.53 19.80
C SER A 495 -10.61 -21.58 19.65
N GLY A 496 -10.33 -22.71 19.00
CA GLY A 496 -11.32 -23.73 18.68
C GLY A 496 -12.36 -23.29 17.65
N ILE A 497 -12.23 -22.10 17.05
CA ILE A 497 -13.14 -21.60 16.02
C ILE A 497 -12.85 -22.31 14.70
N ASN A 498 -13.88 -23.01 14.21
CA ASN A 498 -13.84 -23.71 12.94
C ASN A 498 -14.66 -22.96 11.89
N ILE A 499 -14.02 -22.56 10.78
CA ILE A 499 -14.76 -22.17 9.58
C ILE A 499 -14.68 -23.35 8.61
N THR A 500 -15.72 -24.14 8.58
CA THR A 500 -15.80 -25.24 7.61
C THR A 500 -16.03 -24.66 6.21
N GLY A 501 -15.32 -25.20 5.21
CA GLY A 501 -15.51 -24.79 3.81
C GLY A 501 -16.97 -24.91 3.36
N GLY A 502 -17.72 -25.90 3.87
CA GLY A 502 -19.15 -26.06 3.63
C GLY A 502 -19.99 -24.90 4.18
N ALA A 503 -19.68 -24.38 5.39
CA ALA A 503 -20.37 -23.24 5.96
C ALA A 503 -20.06 -21.95 5.16
N LEU A 504 -18.83 -21.80 4.68
CA LEU A 504 -18.44 -20.69 3.80
C LEU A 504 -19.17 -20.74 2.46
N ILE A 505 -19.26 -21.92 1.83
CA ILE A 505 -19.98 -22.12 0.57
C ILE A 505 -21.46 -21.86 0.76
N ALA A 506 -22.09 -22.39 1.84
CA ALA A 506 -23.49 -22.17 2.16
C ALA A 506 -23.79 -20.66 2.41
N LEU A 507 -22.96 -19.98 3.22
CA LEU A 507 -23.11 -18.56 3.47
C LEU A 507 -22.94 -17.74 2.18
N ALA A 508 -21.98 -18.10 1.36
CA ALA A 508 -21.74 -17.45 0.07
C ALA A 508 -22.90 -17.66 -0.92
N ALA A 509 -23.47 -18.88 -0.95
CA ALA A 509 -24.65 -19.16 -1.77
C ALA A 509 -25.87 -18.34 -1.32
N VAL A 510 -26.06 -18.20 -0.01
CA VAL A 510 -27.13 -17.34 0.56
C VAL A 510 -26.91 -15.89 0.21
N LEU A 511 -25.67 -15.36 0.41
CA LEU A 511 -25.33 -13.97 0.07
C LEU A 511 -25.44 -13.72 -1.44
N ALA A 512 -24.98 -14.64 -2.28
CA ALA A 512 -25.13 -14.54 -3.73
C ALA A 512 -26.62 -14.54 -4.11
N GLY A 513 -27.44 -15.42 -3.49
CA GLY A 513 -28.88 -15.45 -3.67
C GLY A 513 -29.55 -14.13 -3.27
N VAL A 514 -29.18 -13.55 -2.13
CA VAL A 514 -29.66 -12.24 -1.67
C VAL A 514 -29.22 -11.12 -2.62
N MET A 515 -27.97 -11.12 -3.07
CA MET A 515 -27.46 -10.11 -4.03
C MET A 515 -28.16 -10.22 -5.39
N ILE A 516 -28.35 -11.45 -5.92
CA ILE A 516 -29.07 -11.68 -7.18
C ILE A 516 -30.52 -11.24 -7.03
N PHE A 517 -31.18 -11.55 -5.91
CA PHE A 517 -32.53 -11.12 -5.62
C PHE A 517 -32.64 -9.60 -5.49
N ALA A 518 -31.74 -8.95 -4.77
CA ALA A 518 -31.67 -7.50 -4.66
C ALA A 518 -31.41 -6.84 -6.02
N ALA A 519 -30.46 -7.37 -6.81
CA ALA A 519 -30.13 -6.89 -8.16
C ALA A 519 -31.30 -7.08 -9.13
N SER A 520 -32.02 -8.21 -9.05
CA SER A 520 -33.21 -8.47 -9.89
C SER A 520 -34.37 -7.52 -9.58
N ARG A 521 -34.48 -7.07 -8.33
CA ARG A 521 -35.46 -6.04 -7.93
C ARG A 521 -34.98 -4.63 -8.24
N ALA A 522 -33.71 -4.31 -8.07
CA ALA A 522 -33.12 -3.01 -8.42
C ALA A 522 -33.19 -2.72 -9.93
N GLY A 523 -33.16 -3.75 -10.79
CA GLY A 523 -33.32 -3.58 -12.24
C GLY A 523 -34.74 -3.25 -12.71
N LYS A 524 -35.75 -3.33 -11.84
CA LYS A 524 -37.17 -3.15 -12.21
C LYS A 524 -37.83 -1.82 -11.77
N GLN A 525 -37.19 -0.95 -11.16
CA GLN A 525 -37.49 0.46 -10.86
C GLN A 525 -36.61 0.86 -9.67
N THR A 526 -35.69 1.78 -9.88
CA THR A 526 -35.31 2.68 -8.78
C THR A 526 -36.57 3.46 -8.43
N ASN A 527 -37.39 2.94 -7.52
CA ASN A 527 -38.36 3.77 -6.83
C ASN A 527 -37.54 4.82 -6.10
N ARG A 528 -37.48 6.03 -6.68
CA ARG A 528 -36.96 7.19 -6.00
C ARG A 528 -37.83 7.35 -4.75
N SER A 529 -37.32 6.89 -3.60
CA SER A 529 -38.01 7.11 -2.33
C SER A 529 -37.96 8.61 -2.07
N ARG A 530 -39.12 9.24 -1.94
CA ARG A 530 -39.23 10.65 -1.55
C ARG A 530 -38.60 10.80 -0.17
N VAL A 531 -37.83 11.84 0.00
CA VAL A 531 -37.27 12.22 1.30
C VAL A 531 -38.41 12.42 2.28
N PHE A 532 -38.33 11.79 3.45
CA PHE A 532 -39.25 12.10 4.55
C PHE A 532 -38.80 13.45 5.15
N THR A 533 -39.58 14.51 4.86
CA THR A 533 -39.25 15.88 5.23
C THR A 533 -39.89 16.31 6.55
N GLY A 534 -40.59 15.39 7.26
CA GLY A 534 -41.29 15.75 8.48
C GLY A 534 -42.47 16.73 8.28
N GLY A 535 -42.89 16.94 7.04
CA GLY A 535 -43.97 17.87 6.68
C GLY A 535 -43.49 19.17 6.00
N ASP A 536 -42.21 19.42 5.89
CA ASP A 536 -41.68 20.56 5.13
C ASP A 536 -41.83 20.32 3.62
N PRO A 537 -42.23 21.35 2.84
CA PRO A 537 -42.32 21.23 1.39
C PRO A 537 -40.90 21.01 0.80
N LEU A 538 -40.76 20.04 -0.10
CA LEU A 538 -39.53 19.83 -0.86
C LEU A 538 -39.25 21.06 -1.73
N PRO A 539 -38.00 21.56 -1.76
CA PRO A 539 -37.61 22.69 -2.61
C PRO A 539 -37.82 22.42 -4.10
N SER A 540 -37.76 21.15 -4.51
CA SER A 540 -38.09 20.71 -5.87
C SER A 540 -38.69 19.31 -5.88
N THR A 541 -39.45 18.96 -6.93
CA THR A 541 -40.01 17.61 -7.14
C THR A 541 -38.96 16.54 -7.45
N ASP A 542 -37.70 16.94 -7.66
CA ASP A 542 -36.59 16.12 -8.05
C ASP A 542 -35.62 15.78 -6.91
N ASP A 543 -35.85 16.31 -5.69
CA ASP A 543 -35.01 16.01 -4.54
C ASP A 543 -35.18 14.57 -4.07
N THR A 544 -34.27 13.74 -4.50
CA THR A 544 -34.17 12.32 -4.14
C THR A 544 -32.87 12.06 -3.39
N VAL A 545 -32.94 11.27 -2.29
CA VAL A 545 -31.73 10.85 -1.57
C VAL A 545 -30.87 9.97 -2.49
N GLY A 546 -29.69 10.46 -2.82
CA GLY A 546 -28.68 9.76 -3.60
C GLY A 546 -27.60 9.14 -2.73
N ALA A 547 -26.81 8.21 -3.31
CA ALA A 547 -25.67 7.61 -2.61
C ALA A 547 -24.62 8.64 -2.14
N MET A 548 -24.59 9.83 -2.77
CA MET A 548 -23.65 10.90 -2.45
C MET A 548 -24.11 11.78 -1.27
N ASP A 549 -25.39 11.76 -0.89
CA ASP A 549 -25.90 12.55 0.23
C ASP A 549 -25.31 12.09 1.56
N ILE A 550 -24.97 10.81 1.67
CA ILE A 550 -24.21 10.28 2.80
C ILE A 550 -22.88 11.03 2.97
N SER A 551 -22.18 11.33 1.87
CA SER A 551 -20.91 12.09 1.92
C SER A 551 -21.13 13.49 2.47
N THR A 552 -22.17 14.18 2.02
CA THR A 552 -22.52 15.55 2.45
C THR A 552 -22.88 15.57 3.92
N ILE A 553 -23.70 14.62 4.38
CA ILE A 553 -24.07 14.49 5.80
C ILE A 553 -22.83 14.25 6.66
N VAL A 554 -21.96 13.33 6.25
CA VAL A 554 -20.72 13.00 6.98
C VAL A 554 -19.76 14.20 6.98
N GLU A 555 -19.57 14.84 5.83
CA GLU A 555 -18.69 16.00 5.70
C GLU A 555 -19.16 17.15 6.58
N THR A 556 -20.46 17.49 6.53
CA THR A 556 -21.03 18.60 7.31
C THR A 556 -20.95 18.33 8.81
N ASN A 557 -21.35 17.15 9.27
CA ASN A 557 -21.39 16.83 10.69
C ASN A 557 -20.01 16.54 11.30
N LEU A 558 -19.08 16.03 10.52
CA LEU A 558 -17.72 15.70 10.97
C LEU A 558 -16.68 16.77 10.61
N ALA A 559 -17.07 17.89 9.97
CA ALA A 559 -16.15 18.97 9.63
C ALA A 559 -15.31 19.48 10.84
N PRO A 560 -15.86 19.62 12.06
CA PRO A 560 -15.05 19.96 13.23
C PRO A 560 -14.01 18.89 13.59
N VAL A 561 -14.40 17.61 13.48
CA VAL A 561 -13.51 16.47 13.75
C VAL A 561 -12.39 16.41 12.71
N TYR A 562 -12.72 16.64 11.42
CA TYR A 562 -11.72 16.74 10.36
C TYR A 562 -10.66 17.79 10.66
N LYS A 563 -11.09 18.99 11.04
CA LYS A 563 -10.18 20.10 11.39
C LYS A 563 -9.33 19.80 12.61
N ALA A 564 -9.87 19.09 13.61
CA ALA A 564 -9.16 18.74 14.84
C ALA A 564 -8.13 17.63 14.62
N VAL A 565 -8.39 16.71 13.69
CA VAL A 565 -7.55 15.53 13.43
C VAL A 565 -6.59 15.76 12.26
N ASP A 566 -6.74 16.84 11.48
CA ASP A 566 -5.86 17.18 10.37
C ASP A 566 -4.48 17.65 10.89
N PRO A 567 -3.40 16.90 10.65
CA PRO A 567 -2.06 17.29 11.11
C PRO A 567 -1.38 18.29 10.19
N ASP A 568 -1.93 18.63 9.03
CA ASP A 568 -1.33 19.54 8.05
C ASP A 568 -1.03 20.94 8.63
N PRO A 569 -1.90 21.58 9.46
CA PRO A 569 -1.57 22.85 10.09
C PRO A 569 -0.32 22.79 10.97
N LEU A 570 -0.10 21.67 11.67
CA LEU A 570 1.11 21.43 12.46
C LEU A 570 2.35 21.32 11.55
N TYR A 571 2.26 20.58 10.46
CA TYR A 571 3.36 20.43 9.50
C TYR A 571 3.71 21.77 8.85
N PHE A 572 2.72 22.55 8.45
CA PHE A 572 2.94 23.91 7.92
C PHE A 572 3.50 24.86 8.97
N GLY A 573 3.14 24.71 10.23
CA GLY A 573 3.71 25.46 11.36
C GLY A 573 5.20 25.14 11.54
N ILE A 574 5.56 23.86 11.61
CA ILE A 574 6.94 23.39 11.70
C ILE A 574 7.75 23.87 10.48
N TRP A 575 7.21 23.70 9.27
CA TRP A 575 7.86 24.15 8.04
C TRP A 575 8.12 25.66 8.03
N ARG A 576 7.15 26.48 8.46
CA ARG A 576 7.32 27.94 8.58
C ARG A 576 8.42 28.27 9.59
N GLY A 577 8.48 27.56 10.72
CA GLY A 577 9.54 27.71 11.72
C GLY A 577 10.92 27.39 11.14
N ILE A 578 11.06 26.22 10.50
CA ILE A 578 12.32 25.80 9.85
C ILE A 578 12.74 26.81 8.77
N ARG A 579 11.80 27.26 7.93
CA ARG A 579 12.06 28.25 6.88
C ARG A 579 12.46 29.60 7.45
N GLY A 580 11.86 30.01 8.57
CA GLY A 580 12.22 31.25 9.27
C GLY A 580 13.64 31.17 9.86
N LEU A 581 13.99 30.03 10.49
CA LEU A 581 15.35 29.77 10.99
C LEU A 581 16.37 29.72 9.84
N ALA A 582 16.05 29.01 8.75
CA ALA A 582 16.91 28.94 7.58
C ALA A 582 17.12 30.30 6.92
N ALA A 583 16.08 31.12 6.81
CA ALA A 583 16.16 32.48 6.28
C ALA A 583 17.01 33.40 7.20
N GLY A 584 16.85 33.27 8.52
CA GLY A 584 17.64 33.96 9.50
C GLY A 584 19.14 33.60 9.42
N LEU A 585 19.41 32.28 9.35
CA LEU A 585 20.78 31.76 9.19
C LEU A 585 21.37 32.14 7.82
N SER A 586 20.61 32.05 6.73
CA SER A 586 21.04 32.43 5.39
C SER A 586 21.35 33.93 5.29
N GLY A 587 20.49 34.78 5.86
CA GLY A 587 20.70 36.22 5.86
C GLY A 587 21.91 36.67 6.68
N SER A 588 22.28 35.95 7.74
CA SER A 588 23.50 36.21 8.52
C SER A 588 24.73 35.54 7.89
N SER A 589 24.57 34.30 7.37
CA SER A 589 25.71 33.57 6.78
C SER A 589 26.11 34.07 5.41
N SER A 590 25.18 34.50 4.53
CA SER A 590 25.58 35.06 3.23
C SER A 590 26.36 36.35 3.38
N ARG A 591 25.92 37.25 4.24
CA ARG A 591 26.69 38.49 4.56
C ARG A 591 28.04 38.19 5.20
N TRP A 592 28.11 37.16 6.05
CA TRP A 592 29.33 36.75 6.71
C TRP A 592 30.29 36.02 5.76
N LEU A 593 29.78 35.17 4.89
CA LEU A 593 30.50 34.40 3.88
C LEU A 593 31.00 35.28 2.75
N GLU A 594 30.22 36.26 2.27
CA GLU A 594 30.63 37.24 1.26
C GLU A 594 31.77 38.12 1.76
N ASN A 595 31.78 38.45 3.05
CA ASN A 595 32.82 39.29 3.65
C ASN A 595 34.08 38.51 4.13
N ASN A 596 34.04 37.18 4.19
CA ASN A 596 35.13 36.35 4.73
C ASN A 596 35.35 35.05 3.95
N PRO A 597 35.80 35.10 2.68
CA PRO A 597 35.94 33.91 1.84
C PRO A 597 36.94 32.86 2.39
N ALA A 598 37.95 33.30 3.17
CA ALA A 598 38.88 32.38 3.83
C ALA A 598 38.21 31.54 4.93
N LEU A 599 37.25 32.11 5.69
CA LEU A 599 36.49 31.41 6.71
C LEU A 599 35.45 30.46 6.12
N THR A 600 34.96 30.76 4.91
CA THR A 600 34.08 29.85 4.14
C THR A 600 34.84 28.57 3.77
N GLY A 601 36.08 28.69 3.32
CA GLY A 601 36.95 27.55 3.04
C GLY A 601 37.23 26.72 4.30
N ILE A 602 37.45 27.36 5.44
CA ILE A 602 37.66 26.69 6.73
C ILE A 602 36.37 25.97 7.21
N ALA A 603 35.21 26.62 7.10
CA ALA A 603 33.91 25.98 7.46
C ALA A 603 33.60 24.78 6.58
N LEU A 604 33.88 24.86 5.27
CA LEU A 604 33.73 23.76 4.33
C LEU A 604 34.70 22.61 4.65
N ALA A 605 35.97 22.95 4.97
CA ALA A 605 36.97 21.97 5.39
C ALA A 605 36.59 21.30 6.72
N PHE A 606 35.99 22.05 7.67
CA PHE A 606 35.49 21.52 8.94
C PHE A 606 34.30 20.60 8.73
N LEU A 607 33.37 20.94 7.83
CA LEU A 607 32.25 20.07 7.46
C LEU A 607 32.72 18.78 6.77
N LEU A 608 33.72 18.90 5.88
CA LEU A 608 34.33 17.74 5.23
C LEU A 608 35.14 16.90 6.22
N ALA A 609 35.85 17.51 7.16
CA ALA A 609 36.57 16.81 8.22
C ALA A 609 35.62 16.17 9.25
N ALA A 610 34.52 16.84 9.60
CA ALA A 610 33.46 16.24 10.43
C ALA A 610 32.79 15.07 9.70
N PHE A 611 32.50 15.20 8.42
CA PHE A 611 31.99 14.11 7.62
C PHE A 611 32.99 12.95 7.54
N ALA A 612 34.28 13.24 7.31
CA ALA A 612 35.35 12.23 7.35
C ALA A 612 35.52 11.60 8.73
N TRP A 613 35.41 12.39 9.82
CA TRP A 613 35.47 11.90 11.20
C TRP A 613 34.29 10.98 11.57
N PHE A 614 33.10 11.22 11.01
CA PHE A 614 31.95 10.33 11.16
C PHE A 614 31.97 9.12 10.22
N THR A 615 32.85 9.12 9.19
CA THR A 615 33.00 8.03 8.22
C THR A 615 34.23 7.15 8.50
N ILE A 616 35.12 7.53 9.42
CA ILE A 616 36.21 6.74 9.99
C ILE A 616 35.79 6.31 11.41
#